data_5aca4e22c9a54a9d4c2101c1d08afe26
#
_entry.id   5aca4e22c9a54a9d4c2101c1d08afe26
#
_cell.length_a   1.000
_cell.length_b   1.000
_cell.length_c   1.000
_cell.angle_alpha   90.00
_cell.angle_beta   90.00
_cell.angle_gamma   90.00
#
_symmetry.space_group_name_H-M   'P 1'
#
loop_
_entity.id
_entity.type
_entity.pdbx_description
1 polymer ?
#
loop_
_entity_poly.entity_id
_entity_poly.type
_entity_poly.pdbx_seq_one_letter_code
_entity_poly.pdbx_strand_id
1 'polypeptide(L)'
;MPLSKKEKRILKSIVVASENDPDNPEFPADDPKFPATPTIRIEVPGFSKVWLKDESKNPTGTHKDRMGWEMVVTYRDFLLAKKRGQVKGSLPSLSIITSGSAAVAIQSQLRRYDLPNLKCLIDVNLDPDITKSMKKIGCEIYGTDLSKKPFHWREILTLTHNPDGFDITSSEALDPTTRFYDWLSYEIINNSPDYCFIPFGTGNLYENILNITKKELSTDNHDPRFMGDVKKLRYCNFFGATTNNPKSKADKLYSPHLPFVHYDEQWIRLYRHAGFCGPKSNVYLIKEQYLSKAISIADSQGIDYEPSGIAGLALMLQMRDKLPKNKKMLIANTGKTKYPK
;
A
#
# COMPACT_ATOMS: atom_id res chain seq x y z
N MET A 1 19.61 -25.87 -8.24
CA MET A 1 21.01 -25.37 -8.13
C MET A 1 21.22 -24.81 -6.74
N PRO A 2 22.34 -25.02 -6.09
CA PRO A 2 22.60 -24.46 -4.78
C PRO A 2 22.67 -22.93 -4.85
N LEU A 3 22.30 -22.27 -3.76
CA LEU A 3 22.42 -20.81 -3.64
C LEU A 3 23.88 -20.36 -3.76
N SER A 4 24.12 -19.27 -4.49
CA SER A 4 25.41 -18.59 -4.55
C SER A 4 25.78 -17.99 -3.17
N LYS A 5 27.06 -17.60 -2.98
CA LYS A 5 27.50 -16.94 -1.73
C LYS A 5 26.70 -15.66 -1.44
N LYS A 6 26.40 -14.87 -2.49
CA LYS A 6 25.58 -13.65 -2.38
C LYS A 6 24.15 -13.99 -1.92
N GLU A 7 23.51 -14.94 -2.56
CA GLU A 7 22.14 -15.35 -2.24
C GLU A 7 22.00 -15.92 -0.82
N LYS A 8 22.99 -16.71 -0.35
CA LYS A 8 23.03 -17.18 1.03
C LYS A 8 23.10 -16.03 2.03
N ARG A 9 23.93 -15.00 1.74
CA ARG A 9 24.04 -13.80 2.57
C ARG A 9 22.72 -13.02 2.62
N ILE A 10 22.08 -12.81 1.48
CA ILE A 10 20.79 -12.13 1.37
C ILE A 10 19.74 -12.89 2.20
N LEU A 11 19.59 -14.18 1.95
CA LEU A 11 18.62 -15.01 2.69
C LEU A 11 18.82 -14.91 4.20
N LYS A 12 20.06 -15.03 4.69
CA LYS A 12 20.40 -14.87 6.11
C LYS A 12 20.03 -13.49 6.67
N SER A 13 20.12 -12.42 5.87
CA SER A 13 19.78 -11.07 6.33
C SER A 13 18.27 -10.82 6.43
N ILE A 14 17.47 -11.54 5.65
CA ILE A 14 16.01 -11.39 5.63
C ILE A 14 15.36 -12.29 6.68
N VAL A 15 15.85 -13.54 6.77
CA VAL A 15 15.24 -14.59 7.59
C VAL A 15 15.66 -14.47 9.06
N VAL A 16 14.69 -14.59 9.97
CA VAL A 16 14.93 -14.87 11.38
C VAL A 16 14.82 -16.38 11.56
N ALA A 17 15.90 -17.04 11.95
CA ALA A 17 15.89 -18.47 12.20
C ALA A 17 15.01 -18.80 13.42
N SER A 18 14.21 -19.88 13.31
CA SER A 18 13.56 -20.48 14.47
C SER A 18 14.60 -21.05 15.43
N GLU A 19 14.38 -20.96 16.73
CA GLU A 19 15.24 -21.59 17.75
C GLU A 19 15.27 -23.10 17.58
N ASN A 20 14.19 -23.71 17.10
CA ASN A 20 14.06 -25.15 16.94
C ASN A 20 14.59 -25.66 15.60
N ASP A 21 14.55 -24.85 14.56
CA ASP A 21 15.05 -25.19 13.23
C ASP A 21 15.59 -23.94 12.52
N PRO A 22 16.89 -23.65 12.66
CA PRO A 22 17.52 -22.50 12.01
C PRO A 22 17.52 -22.59 10.48
N ASP A 23 17.32 -23.78 9.89
CA ASP A 23 17.24 -23.98 8.45
C ASP A 23 15.82 -23.87 7.90
N ASN A 24 14.80 -23.92 8.76
CA ASN A 24 13.39 -23.78 8.42
C ASN A 24 12.71 -22.70 9.28
N PRO A 25 12.94 -21.43 8.99
CA PRO A 25 12.44 -20.31 9.77
C PRO A 25 10.91 -20.27 9.76
N GLU A 26 10.30 -20.11 10.93
CA GLU A 26 8.88 -19.84 11.09
C GLU A 26 8.61 -18.36 10.88
N PHE A 27 7.57 -17.99 10.10
CA PHE A 27 7.03 -16.62 9.87
C PHE A 27 8.04 -15.47 9.82
N PRO A 28 9.26 -15.68 9.38
CA PRO A 28 10.36 -14.81 9.81
C PRO A 28 10.38 -13.49 9.11
N ALA A 29 9.79 -13.38 7.96
CA ALA A 29 9.92 -12.19 7.17
C ALA A 29 8.59 -11.46 6.92
N ASP A 30 7.51 -11.94 7.48
CA ASP A 30 6.22 -11.28 7.35
C ASP A 30 6.13 -10.07 8.27
N ASP A 31 6.87 -10.07 9.38
CA ASP A 31 6.98 -8.90 10.25
C ASP A 31 7.96 -7.87 9.68
N PRO A 32 7.50 -6.66 9.32
CA PRO A 32 8.37 -5.63 8.79
C PRO A 32 9.46 -5.25 9.79
N LYS A 33 10.73 -5.33 9.36
CA LYS A 33 11.89 -4.98 10.20
C LYS A 33 12.10 -3.45 10.27
N PHE A 34 11.03 -2.71 10.55
CA PHE A 34 11.04 -1.29 10.86
C PHE A 34 9.94 -0.98 11.89
N PRO A 35 9.99 0.15 12.62
CA PRO A 35 9.04 0.46 13.67
C PRO A 35 7.59 0.42 13.19
N ALA A 36 6.71 -0.17 13.99
CA ALA A 36 5.27 -0.12 13.75
C ALA A 36 4.78 1.33 13.73
N THR A 37 3.87 1.63 12.82
CA THR A 37 3.28 2.96 12.75
C THR A 37 2.20 3.13 13.82
N PRO A 38 2.10 4.31 14.46
CA PRO A 38 1.16 4.51 15.55
C PRO A 38 -0.28 4.69 15.06
N THR A 39 -1.22 4.37 15.93
CA THR A 39 -2.61 4.85 15.86
C THR A 39 -2.81 5.89 16.97
N ILE A 40 -2.97 7.15 16.60
CA ILE A 40 -3.07 8.28 17.51
C ILE A 40 -4.50 8.81 17.57
N ARG A 41 -4.89 9.35 18.72
CA ARG A 41 -6.16 10.07 18.85
C ARG A 41 -5.98 11.47 18.29
N ILE A 42 -6.94 11.93 17.50
CA ILE A 42 -6.97 13.29 16.95
C ILE A 42 -8.26 14.02 17.35
N GLU A 43 -8.18 15.33 17.43
CA GLU A 43 -9.33 16.17 17.73
C GLU A 43 -10.03 16.61 16.45
N VAL A 44 -11.31 16.26 16.32
CA VAL A 44 -12.14 16.68 15.19
C VAL A 44 -13.46 17.27 15.73
N PRO A 45 -13.75 18.54 15.45
CA PRO A 45 -14.93 19.20 15.97
C PRO A 45 -16.22 18.43 15.74
N GLY A 46 -16.97 18.17 16.80
CA GLY A 46 -18.24 17.45 16.77
C GLY A 46 -18.13 15.92 16.80
N PHE A 47 -16.94 15.35 16.98
CA PHE A 47 -16.73 13.92 17.18
C PHE A 47 -15.91 13.64 18.43
N SER A 48 -16.28 12.63 19.19
CA SER A 48 -15.61 12.33 20.47
C SER A 48 -14.54 11.23 20.38
N LYS A 49 -14.54 10.42 19.32
CA LYS A 49 -13.69 9.24 19.19
C LYS A 49 -13.13 9.13 17.78
N VAL A 50 -12.14 9.96 17.45
CA VAL A 50 -11.45 9.94 16.16
C VAL A 50 -10.00 9.52 16.35
N TRP A 51 -9.58 8.55 15.55
CA TRP A 51 -8.25 7.98 15.56
C TRP A 51 -7.63 8.08 14.16
N LEU A 52 -6.33 8.27 14.11
CA LEU A 52 -5.56 8.33 12.87
C LEU A 52 -4.50 7.23 12.90
N LYS A 53 -4.52 6.36 11.89
CA LYS A 53 -3.43 5.43 11.60
C LYS A 53 -2.38 6.18 10.80
N ASP A 54 -1.22 6.43 11.39
CA ASP A 54 -0.22 7.37 10.85
C ASP A 54 0.91 6.67 10.11
N GLU A 55 0.73 6.40 8.82
CA GLU A 55 1.76 5.82 7.97
C GLU A 55 2.88 6.80 7.57
N SER A 56 2.82 8.08 7.98
CA SER A 56 3.92 9.02 7.78
C SER A 56 5.17 8.66 8.59
N LYS A 57 5.03 7.79 9.59
CA LYS A 57 6.13 7.33 10.44
C LYS A 57 6.94 6.17 9.85
N ASN A 58 6.52 5.65 8.70
CA ASN A 58 7.31 4.69 7.94
C ASN A 58 8.65 5.28 7.46
N PRO A 59 9.66 4.45 7.15
CA PRO A 59 11.01 4.90 6.75
C PRO A 59 11.03 5.92 5.62
N THR A 60 10.27 5.69 4.54
CA THR A 60 10.16 6.65 3.42
C THR A 60 8.98 7.61 3.55
N GLY A 61 8.29 7.58 4.68
CA GLY A 61 7.20 8.48 5.05
C GLY A 61 5.82 8.09 4.53
N THR A 62 5.64 6.90 3.94
CA THR A 62 4.34 6.50 3.41
C THR A 62 4.02 5.02 3.64
N HIS A 63 2.72 4.68 3.51
CA HIS A 63 2.24 3.29 3.49
C HIS A 63 2.89 2.43 2.38
N LYS A 64 3.55 3.03 1.38
CA LYS A 64 4.25 2.32 0.31
C LYS A 64 5.45 1.51 0.82
N ASP A 65 5.97 1.82 2.00
CA ASP A 65 7.00 1.00 2.64
C ASP A 65 6.53 -0.44 2.87
N ARG A 66 5.21 -0.65 3.06
CA ARG A 66 4.59 -1.98 3.18
C ARG A 66 4.77 -2.79 1.88
N MET A 67 4.59 -2.13 0.71
CA MET A 67 4.88 -2.76 -0.59
C MET A 67 6.36 -3.14 -0.71
N GLY A 68 7.25 -2.24 -0.29
CA GLY A 68 8.70 -2.48 -0.30
C GLY A 68 9.07 -3.70 0.52
N TRP A 69 8.45 -3.86 1.70
CA TRP A 69 8.67 -5.03 2.55
C TRP A 69 8.16 -6.32 1.90
N GLU A 70 6.97 -6.30 1.29
CA GLU A 70 6.42 -7.49 0.61
C GLU A 70 7.30 -7.94 -0.57
N MET A 71 8.00 -7.01 -1.24
CA MET A 71 9.00 -7.38 -2.25
C MET A 71 10.20 -8.12 -1.63
N VAL A 72 10.63 -7.73 -0.45
CA VAL A 72 11.69 -8.45 0.28
C VAL A 72 11.23 -9.86 0.65
N VAL A 73 9.99 -10.01 1.13
CA VAL A 73 9.36 -11.32 1.41
C VAL A 73 9.30 -12.19 0.15
N THR A 74 8.93 -11.60 -0.99
CA THR A 74 8.90 -12.30 -2.29
C THR A 74 10.28 -12.84 -2.66
N TYR A 75 11.33 -12.06 -2.50
CA TYR A 75 12.69 -12.52 -2.75
C TYR A 75 13.15 -13.61 -1.76
N ARG A 76 12.73 -13.53 -0.50
CA ARG A 76 12.93 -14.62 0.47
C ARG A 76 12.33 -15.92 -0.04
N ASP A 77 11.05 -15.87 -0.43
CA ASP A 77 10.31 -17.05 -0.89
C ASP A 77 10.96 -17.65 -2.13
N PHE A 78 11.41 -16.81 -3.06
CA PHE A 78 12.18 -17.26 -4.23
C PHE A 78 13.48 -17.97 -3.82
N LEU A 79 14.23 -17.41 -2.89
CA LEU A 79 15.50 -17.99 -2.42
C LEU A 79 15.28 -19.31 -1.66
N LEU A 80 14.22 -19.41 -0.86
CA LEU A 80 13.84 -20.66 -0.19
C LEU A 80 13.42 -21.73 -1.20
N ALA A 81 12.61 -21.38 -2.19
CA ALA A 81 12.24 -22.30 -3.27
C ALA A 81 13.47 -22.75 -4.06
N LYS A 82 14.40 -21.85 -4.35
CA LYS A 82 15.69 -22.19 -4.99
C LYS A 82 16.56 -23.11 -4.14
N LYS A 83 16.64 -22.86 -2.82
CA LYS A 83 17.36 -23.75 -1.86
C LYS A 83 16.79 -25.16 -1.91
N ARG A 84 15.47 -25.31 -2.04
CA ARG A 84 14.75 -26.58 -2.15
C ARG A 84 14.82 -27.21 -3.55
N GLY A 85 15.46 -26.55 -4.52
CA GLY A 85 15.54 -27.04 -5.92
C GLY A 85 14.27 -26.87 -6.76
N GLN A 86 13.26 -26.17 -6.24
CA GLN A 86 11.97 -25.93 -6.90
C GLN A 86 12.06 -24.87 -8.01
N VAL A 87 13.00 -23.93 -7.89
CA VAL A 87 13.24 -22.85 -8.84
C VAL A 87 14.69 -22.82 -9.25
N LYS A 88 14.95 -22.46 -10.50
CA LYS A 88 16.29 -22.29 -11.09
C LYS A 88 16.49 -20.85 -11.56
N GLY A 89 17.74 -20.45 -11.79
CA GLY A 89 18.07 -19.14 -12.33
C GLY A 89 18.64 -18.16 -11.29
N SER A 90 18.92 -16.94 -11.72
CA SER A 90 19.32 -15.80 -10.87
C SER A 90 18.12 -15.12 -10.23
N LEU A 91 18.36 -14.26 -9.24
CA LEU A 91 17.30 -13.40 -8.71
C LEU A 91 16.74 -12.51 -9.83
N PRO A 92 15.41 -12.55 -10.08
CA PRO A 92 14.80 -11.72 -11.11
C PRO A 92 14.78 -10.24 -10.68
N SER A 93 14.82 -9.34 -11.65
CA SER A 93 14.51 -7.93 -11.40
C SER A 93 13.00 -7.69 -11.45
N LEU A 94 12.52 -6.70 -10.70
CA LEU A 94 11.12 -6.29 -10.69
C LEU A 94 10.93 -5.06 -11.57
N SER A 95 9.81 -5.00 -12.29
CA SER A 95 9.36 -3.84 -13.05
C SER A 95 8.06 -3.28 -12.48
N ILE A 96 7.90 -1.95 -12.52
CA ILE A 96 6.70 -1.27 -12.03
C ILE A 96 6.41 -0.01 -12.85
N ILE A 97 5.14 0.27 -13.13
CA ILE A 97 4.69 1.62 -13.48
C ILE A 97 4.52 2.44 -12.21
N THR A 98 5.11 3.63 -12.16
CA THR A 98 5.06 4.44 -10.92
C THR A 98 5.18 5.93 -11.18
N SER A 99 4.57 6.73 -10.28
CA SER A 99 4.75 8.18 -10.17
C SER A 99 5.78 8.58 -9.10
N GLY A 100 6.54 7.62 -8.53
CA GLY A 100 7.68 7.88 -7.65
C GLY A 100 7.56 7.28 -6.24
N SER A 101 6.48 7.48 -5.52
CA SER A 101 6.37 7.07 -4.10
C SER A 101 6.60 5.57 -3.87
N ALA A 102 5.98 4.72 -4.72
CA ALA A 102 6.17 3.27 -4.63
C ALA A 102 7.61 2.87 -4.98
N ALA A 103 8.19 3.49 -6.01
CA ALA A 103 9.58 3.24 -6.40
C ALA A 103 10.55 3.58 -5.27
N VAL A 104 10.39 4.73 -4.61
CA VAL A 104 11.25 5.12 -3.49
C VAL A 104 11.16 4.12 -2.35
N ALA A 105 9.96 3.70 -1.99
CA ALA A 105 9.74 2.75 -0.91
C ALA A 105 10.34 1.36 -1.22
N ILE A 106 10.02 0.81 -2.39
CA ILE A 106 10.49 -0.52 -2.82
C ILE A 106 12.02 -0.51 -2.98
N GLN A 107 12.57 0.44 -3.76
CA GLN A 107 14.02 0.49 -4.01
C GLN A 107 14.83 0.68 -2.72
N SER A 108 14.31 1.45 -1.75
CA SER A 108 14.97 1.60 -0.45
C SER A 108 15.13 0.27 0.27
N GLN A 109 14.11 -0.59 0.23
CA GLN A 109 14.16 -1.92 0.82
C GLN A 109 15.05 -2.86 0.00
N LEU A 110 14.93 -2.86 -1.33
CA LEU A 110 15.79 -3.69 -2.19
C LEU A 110 17.28 -3.38 -1.95
N ARG A 111 17.63 -2.10 -1.89
CA ARG A 111 19.01 -1.66 -1.59
C ARG A 111 19.49 -2.11 -0.21
N ARG A 112 18.62 -2.04 0.81
CA ARG A 112 18.95 -2.46 2.18
C ARG A 112 19.38 -3.92 2.26
N TYR A 113 18.79 -4.78 1.42
CA TYR A 113 19.05 -6.23 1.41
C TYR A 113 19.93 -6.69 0.24
N ASP A 114 20.58 -5.79 -0.50
CA ASP A 114 21.44 -6.11 -1.65
C ASP A 114 20.71 -6.92 -2.76
N LEU A 115 19.42 -6.63 -2.93
CA LEU A 115 18.53 -7.21 -3.93
C LEU A 115 18.66 -6.48 -5.29
N PRO A 116 18.21 -7.09 -6.40
CA PRO A 116 18.23 -6.45 -7.71
C PRO A 116 17.52 -5.10 -7.72
N ASN A 117 18.04 -4.14 -8.48
CA ASN A 117 17.44 -2.82 -8.62
C ASN A 117 16.05 -2.91 -9.28
N LEU A 118 15.17 -2.01 -8.84
CA LEU A 118 13.83 -1.83 -9.39
C LEU A 118 13.91 -1.13 -10.75
N LYS A 119 13.23 -1.66 -11.74
CA LYS A 119 13.04 -1.06 -13.05
C LYS A 119 11.71 -0.33 -13.11
N CYS A 120 11.75 0.97 -13.32
CA CYS A 120 10.60 1.85 -13.22
C CYS A 120 10.19 2.38 -14.59
N LEU A 121 8.99 2.05 -15.05
CA LEU A 121 8.36 2.70 -16.18
C LEU A 121 7.61 3.93 -15.67
N ILE A 122 7.96 5.11 -16.15
CA ILE A 122 7.39 6.37 -15.73
C ILE A 122 6.80 7.14 -16.91
N ASP A 123 5.87 8.04 -16.62
CA ASP A 123 5.40 9.00 -17.63
C ASP A 123 6.54 9.95 -18.03
N VAL A 124 6.62 10.26 -19.32
CA VAL A 124 7.65 11.17 -19.85
C VAL A 124 7.56 12.59 -19.29
N ASN A 125 6.38 12.96 -18.77
CA ASN A 125 6.12 14.26 -18.16
C ASN A 125 6.25 14.25 -16.62
N LEU A 126 6.75 13.15 -16.04
CA LEU A 126 6.98 13.10 -14.59
C LEU A 126 8.01 14.14 -14.19
N ASP A 127 7.76 14.79 -13.05
CA ASP A 127 8.64 15.80 -12.47
C ASP A 127 10.11 15.34 -12.47
N PRO A 128 11.03 16.11 -13.09
CA PRO A 128 12.45 15.78 -13.16
C PRO A 128 13.11 15.58 -11.79
N ASP A 129 12.68 16.30 -10.75
CA ASP A 129 13.24 16.17 -9.40
C ASP A 129 12.85 14.84 -8.75
N ILE A 130 11.63 14.36 -9.00
CA ILE A 130 11.21 13.02 -8.59
C ILE A 130 12.06 11.97 -9.32
N THR A 131 12.20 12.10 -10.64
CA THR A 131 13.01 11.19 -11.45
C THR A 131 14.47 11.15 -10.99
N LYS A 132 15.06 12.32 -10.68
CA LYS A 132 16.42 12.44 -10.13
C LYS A 132 16.54 11.73 -8.78
N SER A 133 15.57 11.92 -7.89
CA SER A 133 15.54 11.26 -6.58
C SER A 133 15.47 9.74 -6.70
N MET A 134 14.67 9.23 -7.64
CA MET A 134 14.58 7.79 -7.91
C MET A 134 15.90 7.21 -8.43
N LYS A 135 16.56 7.90 -9.37
CA LYS A 135 17.88 7.49 -9.88
C LYS A 135 18.93 7.47 -8.77
N LYS A 136 18.91 8.46 -7.88
CA LYS A 136 19.86 8.56 -6.75
C LYS A 136 19.82 7.38 -5.80
N ILE A 137 18.67 6.77 -5.61
CA ILE A 137 18.51 5.56 -4.76
C ILE A 137 18.79 4.26 -5.52
N GLY A 138 19.00 4.30 -6.83
CA GLY A 138 19.38 3.16 -7.65
C GLY A 138 18.26 2.60 -8.54
N CYS A 139 17.11 3.29 -8.70
CA CYS A 139 16.11 2.86 -9.68
C CYS A 139 16.65 2.99 -11.11
N GLU A 140 16.36 1.99 -11.93
CA GLU A 140 16.55 2.06 -13.38
C GLU A 140 15.28 2.64 -14.02
N ILE A 141 15.41 3.77 -14.73
CA ILE A 141 14.28 4.57 -15.18
C ILE A 141 14.08 4.44 -16.69
N TYR A 142 12.87 4.14 -17.10
CA TYR A 142 12.39 4.04 -18.47
C TYR A 142 11.17 4.95 -18.65
N GLY A 143 11.18 5.77 -19.68
CA GLY A 143 10.10 6.73 -19.94
C GLY A 143 9.21 6.31 -21.10
N THR A 144 7.89 6.47 -20.95
CA THR A 144 6.91 6.34 -22.03
C THR A 144 5.73 7.27 -21.77
N ASP A 145 4.93 7.54 -22.80
CA ASP A 145 3.67 8.24 -22.62
C ASP A 145 2.61 7.26 -22.11
N LEU A 146 2.35 7.33 -20.81
CA LEU A 146 1.40 6.46 -20.12
C LEU A 146 -0.07 6.80 -20.44
N SER A 147 -0.36 7.96 -21.06
CA SER A 147 -1.73 8.37 -21.39
C SER A 147 -2.31 7.70 -22.63
N LYS A 148 -1.46 7.13 -23.49
CA LYS A 148 -1.87 6.60 -24.79
C LYS A 148 -2.74 5.36 -24.73
N LYS A 149 -2.45 4.44 -23.83
CA LYS A 149 -3.14 3.16 -23.69
C LYS A 149 -2.82 2.47 -22.36
N PRO A 150 -3.65 1.51 -21.92
CA PRO A 150 -3.24 0.58 -20.86
C PRO A 150 -2.09 -0.30 -21.35
N PHE A 151 -1.17 -0.62 -20.45
CA PHE A 151 -0.04 -1.50 -20.73
C PHE A 151 -0.28 -2.86 -20.10
N HIS A 152 -0.15 -3.91 -20.91
CA HIS A 152 -0.12 -5.29 -20.44
C HIS A 152 1.24 -5.57 -19.77
N TRP A 153 1.29 -6.50 -18.80
CA TRP A 153 2.52 -6.82 -18.06
C TRP A 153 3.72 -7.17 -18.96
N ARG A 154 3.50 -7.87 -20.09
CA ARG A 154 4.56 -8.18 -21.06
C ARG A 154 5.13 -6.94 -21.73
N GLU A 155 4.29 -5.96 -22.01
CA GLU A 155 4.75 -4.68 -22.58
C GLU A 155 5.57 -3.89 -21.57
N ILE A 156 5.18 -3.92 -20.30
CA ILE A 156 5.95 -3.30 -19.21
C ILE A 156 7.32 -3.93 -19.11
N LEU A 157 7.42 -5.26 -19.12
CA LEU A 157 8.71 -5.96 -19.11
C LEU A 157 9.56 -5.65 -20.34
N THR A 158 8.95 -5.54 -21.52
CA THR A 158 9.65 -5.15 -22.75
C THR A 158 10.19 -3.73 -22.67
N LEU A 159 9.36 -2.76 -22.26
CA LEU A 159 9.71 -1.34 -22.15
C LEU A 159 10.77 -1.07 -21.06
N THR A 160 10.83 -1.90 -20.04
CA THR A 160 11.83 -1.84 -18.98
C THR A 160 13.06 -2.71 -19.23
N HIS A 161 13.21 -3.28 -20.43
CA HIS A 161 14.29 -4.20 -20.78
C HIS A 161 14.49 -5.31 -19.72
N ASN A 162 13.39 -5.99 -19.35
CA ASN A 162 13.35 -6.98 -18.27
C ASN A 162 12.61 -8.26 -18.66
N PRO A 163 12.99 -8.93 -19.77
CA PRO A 163 12.22 -10.06 -20.31
C PRO A 163 12.11 -11.25 -19.36
N ASP A 164 13.10 -11.43 -18.48
CA ASP A 164 13.14 -12.53 -17.49
C ASP A 164 12.71 -12.08 -16.09
N GLY A 165 12.17 -10.87 -15.96
CA GLY A 165 11.72 -10.30 -14.69
C GLY A 165 10.23 -10.45 -14.44
N PHE A 166 9.77 -9.71 -13.43
CA PHE A 166 8.36 -9.68 -13.06
C PHE A 166 7.83 -8.26 -13.01
N ASP A 167 6.64 -8.06 -13.59
CA ASP A 167 5.87 -6.83 -13.38
C ASP A 167 5.10 -6.92 -12.05
N ILE A 168 5.22 -5.88 -11.24
CA ILE A 168 4.50 -5.74 -9.98
C ILE A 168 3.47 -4.59 -10.02
N THR A 169 3.13 -4.14 -11.22
CA THR A 169 2.14 -3.07 -11.42
C THR A 169 0.74 -3.58 -11.19
N SER A 170 0.42 -4.76 -11.71
CA SER A 170 -0.91 -5.35 -11.64
C SER A 170 -0.93 -6.66 -10.86
N SER A 171 -2.06 -6.94 -10.24
CA SER A 171 -2.32 -8.20 -9.53
C SER A 171 -2.35 -9.43 -10.46
N GLU A 172 -2.46 -9.24 -11.76
CA GLU A 172 -2.46 -10.34 -12.74
C GLU A 172 -1.08 -10.99 -12.90
N ALA A 173 -0.02 -10.25 -12.58
CA ALA A 173 1.35 -10.68 -12.86
C ALA A 173 2.01 -11.39 -11.68
N LEU A 174 1.64 -11.07 -10.43
CA LEU A 174 2.26 -11.63 -9.23
C LEU A 174 1.29 -11.66 -8.04
N ASP A 175 1.21 -12.82 -7.42
CA ASP A 175 0.52 -13.06 -6.15
C ASP A 175 0.89 -12.08 -5.01
N PRO A 176 2.16 -11.64 -4.86
CA PRO A 176 2.54 -10.67 -3.83
C PRO A 176 1.78 -9.35 -3.86
N THR A 177 1.29 -8.91 -5.02
CA THR A 177 0.56 -7.64 -5.11
C THR A 177 -0.73 -7.65 -4.30
N THR A 178 -1.33 -8.81 -4.11
CA THR A 178 -2.54 -8.99 -3.29
C THR A 178 -2.25 -8.86 -1.80
N ARG A 179 -0.98 -8.99 -1.36
CA ARG A 179 -0.53 -8.96 0.02
C ARG A 179 0.16 -7.66 0.44
N PHE A 180 0.34 -6.70 -0.48
CA PHE A 180 1.10 -5.47 -0.24
C PHE A 180 0.75 -4.74 1.05
N TYR A 181 -0.48 -4.85 1.49
CA TYR A 181 -1.00 -4.12 2.64
C TYR A 181 -1.59 -5.01 3.72
N ASP A 182 -1.34 -6.33 3.72
CA ASP A 182 -1.88 -7.25 4.72
C ASP A 182 -1.59 -6.78 6.15
N TRP A 183 -0.35 -6.45 6.46
CA TRP A 183 0.03 -5.93 7.77
C TRP A 183 -0.73 -4.66 8.16
N LEU A 184 -0.80 -3.69 7.25
CA LEU A 184 -1.55 -2.45 7.49
C LEU A 184 -3.05 -2.73 7.66
N SER A 185 -3.59 -3.66 6.88
CA SER A 185 -4.99 -4.06 6.98
C SER A 185 -5.30 -4.69 8.35
N TYR A 186 -4.45 -5.60 8.83
CA TYR A 186 -4.59 -6.15 10.18
C TYR A 186 -4.44 -5.07 11.26
N GLU A 187 -3.46 -4.18 11.15
CA GLU A 187 -3.29 -3.07 12.08
C GLU A 187 -4.53 -2.14 12.12
N ILE A 188 -5.20 -1.93 10.98
CA ILE A 188 -6.44 -1.14 10.90
C ILE A 188 -7.61 -1.88 11.55
N ILE A 189 -7.89 -3.12 11.15
CA ILE A 189 -9.07 -3.87 11.66
C ILE A 189 -8.93 -4.24 13.13
N ASN A 190 -7.71 -4.46 13.63
CA ASN A 190 -7.43 -4.72 15.04
C ASN A 190 -7.82 -3.54 15.95
N ASN A 191 -7.87 -2.32 15.41
CA ASN A 191 -8.40 -1.17 16.13
C ASN A 191 -9.91 -1.26 16.37
N SER A 192 -10.61 -2.22 15.76
CA SER A 192 -12.06 -2.42 15.87
C SER A 192 -12.85 -1.10 15.69
N PRO A 193 -12.68 -0.36 14.58
CA PRO A 193 -13.43 0.85 14.33
C PRO A 193 -14.89 0.56 13.98
N ASP A 194 -15.80 1.49 14.28
CA ASP A 194 -17.16 1.46 13.75
C ASP A 194 -17.18 1.98 12.29
N TYR A 195 -16.29 2.92 11.98
CA TYR A 195 -16.13 3.53 10.65
C TYR A 195 -14.65 3.71 10.33
N CYS A 196 -14.23 3.31 9.13
CA CYS A 196 -12.88 3.48 8.64
C CYS A 196 -12.88 4.29 7.33
N PHE A 197 -12.03 5.32 7.26
CA PHE A 197 -11.92 6.23 6.11
C PHE A 197 -10.53 6.12 5.51
N ILE A 198 -10.45 5.72 4.24
CA ILE A 198 -9.22 5.30 3.58
C ILE A 198 -9.04 6.09 2.29
N PRO A 199 -7.88 6.72 2.03
CA PRO A 199 -7.57 7.28 0.72
C PRO A 199 -7.67 6.19 -0.37
N PHE A 200 -8.34 6.53 -1.47
CA PHE A 200 -8.54 5.63 -2.59
C PHE A 200 -7.91 6.23 -3.86
N GLY A 201 -6.69 5.84 -4.14
CA GLY A 201 -5.99 6.09 -5.41
C GLY A 201 -6.17 4.88 -6.34
N THR A 202 -5.20 3.99 -6.43
CA THR A 202 -5.28 2.74 -7.20
C THR A 202 -6.25 1.70 -6.61
N GLY A 203 -6.76 1.93 -5.41
CA GLY A 203 -7.68 1.01 -4.74
C GLY A 203 -7.00 -0.12 -3.95
N ASN A 204 -5.72 -0.43 -4.19
CA ASN A 204 -5.05 -1.60 -3.63
C ASN A 204 -5.13 -1.70 -2.10
N LEU A 205 -4.94 -0.59 -1.36
CA LEU A 205 -5.07 -0.59 0.09
C LEU A 205 -6.51 -0.87 0.53
N TYR A 206 -7.47 -0.20 -0.10
CA TYR A 206 -8.88 -0.36 0.19
C TYR A 206 -9.35 -1.80 -0.08
N GLU A 207 -9.01 -2.34 -1.23
CA GLU A 207 -9.31 -3.72 -1.62
C GLU A 207 -8.69 -4.73 -0.67
N ASN A 208 -7.42 -4.54 -0.31
CA ASN A 208 -6.73 -5.42 0.62
C ASN A 208 -7.42 -5.45 2.00
N ILE A 209 -7.81 -4.28 2.55
CA ILE A 209 -8.55 -4.21 3.82
C ILE A 209 -9.88 -4.97 3.72
N LEU A 210 -10.59 -4.84 2.61
CA LEU A 210 -11.84 -5.57 2.40
C LEU A 210 -11.61 -7.08 2.30
N ASN A 211 -10.59 -7.51 1.55
CA ASN A 211 -10.27 -8.94 1.40
C ASN A 211 -9.86 -9.58 2.73
N ILE A 212 -9.03 -8.91 3.52
CA ILE A 212 -8.66 -9.36 4.87
C ILE A 212 -9.90 -9.40 5.78
N THR A 213 -10.74 -8.36 5.75
CA THR A 213 -11.99 -8.35 6.52
C THR A 213 -12.88 -9.53 6.15
N LYS A 214 -13.06 -9.82 4.86
CA LYS A 214 -13.85 -10.96 4.39
C LYS A 214 -13.26 -12.28 4.86
N LYS A 215 -11.93 -12.44 4.74
CA LYS A 215 -11.21 -13.64 5.22
C LYS A 215 -11.53 -13.87 6.70
N GLU A 216 -11.33 -12.87 7.56
CA GLU A 216 -11.53 -13.01 9.01
C GLU A 216 -12.99 -13.20 9.41
N LEU A 217 -13.95 -12.69 8.64
CA LEU A 217 -15.38 -12.92 8.89
C LEU A 217 -15.88 -14.29 8.42
N SER A 218 -15.14 -14.99 7.57
CA SER A 218 -15.54 -16.26 6.96
C SER A 218 -14.84 -17.49 7.54
N THR A 219 -14.01 -17.33 8.57
CA THR A 219 -13.27 -18.41 9.21
C THR A 219 -13.33 -18.35 10.72
N ASP A 220 -13.30 -19.52 11.37
CA ASP A 220 -13.11 -19.64 12.82
C ASP A 220 -11.61 -19.77 13.18
N ASN A 221 -10.77 -20.07 12.18
CA ASN A 221 -9.31 -20.13 12.34
C ASN A 221 -8.69 -18.82 11.82
N HIS A 222 -8.65 -17.83 12.70
CA HIS A 222 -8.16 -16.49 12.38
C HIS A 222 -6.65 -16.47 12.14
N ASP A 223 -6.21 -15.55 11.27
CA ASP A 223 -4.79 -15.27 11.09
C ASP A 223 -4.17 -14.83 12.42
N PRO A 224 -2.95 -15.29 12.78
CA PRO A 224 -2.27 -14.89 14.03
C PRO A 224 -2.12 -13.38 14.20
N ARG A 225 -2.14 -12.60 13.11
CA ARG A 225 -2.09 -11.14 13.13
C ARG A 225 -3.43 -10.50 13.53
N PHE A 226 -4.54 -11.24 13.46
CA PHE A 226 -5.85 -10.74 13.83
C PHE A 226 -6.05 -10.81 15.35
N MET A 227 -6.09 -9.64 15.99
CA MET A 227 -6.34 -9.46 17.42
C MET A 227 -7.63 -8.65 17.68
N GLY A 228 -8.41 -8.43 16.62
CA GLY A 228 -9.63 -7.60 16.67
C GLY A 228 -10.84 -8.37 17.19
N ASP A 229 -11.96 -7.66 17.29
CA ASP A 229 -13.25 -8.20 17.67
C ASP A 229 -14.07 -8.53 16.41
N VAL A 230 -14.25 -9.80 16.10
CA VAL A 230 -15.02 -10.29 14.93
C VAL A 230 -16.44 -9.71 14.91
N LYS A 231 -17.09 -9.61 16.08
CA LYS A 231 -18.47 -9.06 16.16
C LYS A 231 -18.49 -7.60 15.74
N LYS A 232 -17.50 -6.80 16.18
CA LYS A 232 -17.37 -5.39 15.75
C LYS A 232 -16.97 -5.28 14.30
N LEU A 233 -16.04 -6.11 13.84
CA LEU A 233 -15.58 -6.12 12.46
C LEU A 233 -16.74 -6.33 11.47
N ARG A 234 -17.71 -7.20 11.81
CA ARG A 234 -18.91 -7.44 11.01
C ARG A 234 -19.75 -6.18 10.77
N TYR A 235 -19.71 -5.21 11.67
CA TYR A 235 -20.47 -3.96 11.58
C TYR A 235 -19.60 -2.75 11.22
N CYS A 236 -18.32 -2.94 10.96
CA CYS A 236 -17.44 -1.87 10.51
C CYS A 236 -17.83 -1.39 9.12
N ASN A 237 -17.84 -0.08 8.94
CA ASN A 237 -18.10 0.55 7.65
C ASN A 237 -16.79 1.08 7.08
N PHE A 238 -16.41 0.65 5.87
CA PHE A 238 -15.22 1.09 5.18
C PHE A 238 -15.57 2.08 4.07
N PHE A 239 -14.99 3.27 4.10
CA PHE A 239 -15.24 4.33 3.13
C PHE A 239 -13.95 4.74 2.43
N GLY A 240 -13.93 4.61 1.10
CA GLY A 240 -12.85 5.08 0.25
C GLY A 240 -13.06 6.55 -0.13
N ALA A 241 -12.01 7.36 0.03
CA ALA A 241 -12.00 8.78 -0.34
C ALA A 241 -11.19 8.99 -1.61
N THR A 242 -11.82 9.45 -2.70
CA THR A 242 -11.16 9.68 -3.99
C THR A 242 -11.55 11.02 -4.60
N THR A 243 -10.94 11.36 -5.73
CA THR A 243 -11.27 12.54 -6.53
C THR A 243 -11.27 12.22 -8.01
N ASN A 244 -12.14 12.83 -8.77
CA ASN A 244 -12.11 12.83 -10.24
C ASN A 244 -11.66 14.19 -10.80
N ASN A 245 -11.20 15.10 -9.95
CA ASN A 245 -10.73 16.42 -10.34
C ASN A 245 -9.20 16.40 -10.54
N PRO A 246 -8.69 16.59 -11.78
CA PRO A 246 -7.25 16.63 -12.05
C PRO A 246 -6.52 17.82 -11.39
N LYS A 247 -7.27 18.83 -10.95
CA LYS A 247 -6.76 20.02 -10.24
C LYS A 247 -6.93 19.93 -8.72
N SER A 248 -7.33 18.77 -8.21
CA SER A 248 -7.47 18.57 -6.76
C SER A 248 -6.13 18.71 -6.06
N LYS A 249 -6.13 19.24 -4.83
CA LYS A 249 -4.96 19.17 -3.94
C LYS A 249 -4.58 17.72 -3.60
N ALA A 250 -5.54 16.79 -3.67
CA ALA A 250 -5.31 15.35 -3.52
C ALA A 250 -4.92 14.70 -4.87
N ASP A 251 -3.97 15.29 -5.57
CA ASP A 251 -3.53 14.95 -6.93
C ASP A 251 -3.15 13.48 -7.11
N LYS A 252 -2.54 12.86 -6.11
CA LYS A 252 -2.14 11.44 -6.15
C LYS A 252 -3.30 10.45 -6.04
N LEU A 253 -4.52 10.93 -5.77
CA LEU A 253 -5.73 10.11 -5.86
C LEU A 253 -6.33 10.12 -7.25
N TYR A 254 -5.87 10.99 -8.12
CA TYR A 254 -6.27 11.05 -9.53
C TYR A 254 -5.15 10.53 -10.42
N SER A 255 -5.46 9.70 -11.39
CA SER A 255 -4.56 9.36 -12.50
C SER A 255 -5.34 9.29 -13.80
N PRO A 256 -4.88 9.96 -14.84
CA PRO A 256 -5.44 9.81 -16.17
C PRO A 256 -4.95 8.52 -16.85
N HIS A 257 -4.03 7.78 -16.24
CA HIS A 257 -3.34 6.66 -16.87
C HIS A 257 -4.01 5.33 -16.55
N LEU A 258 -4.27 4.54 -17.56
CA LEU A 258 -4.64 3.14 -17.41
C LEU A 258 -3.38 2.28 -17.10
N PRO A 259 -3.47 1.26 -16.23
CA PRO A 259 -4.67 0.72 -15.56
C PRO A 259 -5.07 1.46 -14.28
N PHE A 260 -4.50 2.60 -13.97
CA PHE A 260 -4.71 3.33 -12.71
C PHE A 260 -5.88 4.32 -12.77
N VAL A 261 -6.91 4.01 -13.53
CA VAL A 261 -8.16 4.77 -13.48
C VAL A 261 -8.81 4.54 -12.13
N HIS A 262 -8.76 5.52 -11.25
CA HIS A 262 -9.16 5.38 -9.87
C HIS A 262 -10.61 5.52 -9.60
N TYR A 263 -11.32 6.13 -10.49
CA TYR A 263 -12.74 6.36 -10.38
C TYR A 263 -13.41 5.83 -11.63
N ASP A 264 -13.55 4.49 -11.67
CA ASP A 264 -14.43 3.81 -12.60
C ASP A 264 -15.67 3.36 -11.83
N GLU A 265 -16.87 3.71 -12.31
CA GLU A 265 -18.12 3.23 -11.73
C GLU A 265 -18.19 1.69 -11.69
N GLN A 266 -17.52 0.99 -12.59
CA GLN A 266 -17.47 -0.47 -12.60
C GLN A 266 -16.70 -0.99 -11.38
N TRP A 267 -15.58 -0.38 -11.00
CA TRP A 267 -14.83 -0.72 -9.80
C TRP A 267 -15.65 -0.49 -8.54
N ILE A 268 -16.34 0.63 -8.47
CA ILE A 268 -17.26 0.95 -7.37
C ILE A 268 -18.39 -0.07 -7.30
N ARG A 269 -18.96 -0.48 -8.43
CA ARG A 269 -19.97 -1.54 -8.49
C ARG A 269 -19.41 -2.88 -8.05
N LEU A 270 -18.20 -3.23 -8.49
CA LEU A 270 -17.53 -4.47 -8.07
C LEU A 270 -17.36 -4.52 -6.55
N TYR A 271 -16.89 -3.43 -5.94
CA TYR A 271 -16.74 -3.35 -4.48
C TYR A 271 -18.10 -3.37 -3.76
N ARG A 272 -19.13 -2.75 -4.31
CA ARG A 272 -20.51 -2.84 -3.78
C ARG A 272 -21.08 -4.25 -3.85
N HIS A 273 -20.81 -4.98 -4.93
CA HIS A 273 -21.36 -6.33 -5.19
C HIS A 273 -20.45 -7.44 -4.69
N ALA A 274 -19.24 -7.19 -4.25
CA ALA A 274 -18.33 -8.19 -3.73
C ALA A 274 -18.81 -8.86 -2.43
N GLY A 275 -20.08 -8.60 -2.05
CA GLY A 275 -20.79 -9.33 -0.99
C GLY A 275 -20.12 -9.16 0.37
N PHE A 276 -19.53 -7.99 0.63
CA PHE A 276 -19.00 -7.70 1.95
C PHE A 276 -20.12 -7.69 2.96
N CYS A 277 -19.93 -8.47 4.00
CA CYS A 277 -20.83 -8.53 5.13
C CYS A 277 -20.90 -7.21 5.92
N GLY A 278 -20.03 -6.26 5.65
CA GLY A 278 -20.12 -4.89 6.16
C GLY A 278 -21.20 -4.11 5.40
N PRO A 279 -22.16 -3.52 6.08
CA PRO A 279 -23.37 -3.02 5.44
C PRO A 279 -23.18 -1.83 4.51
N LYS A 280 -22.02 -1.16 4.45
CA LYS A 280 -21.87 0.10 3.68
C LYS A 280 -20.46 0.44 3.25
N SER A 281 -19.68 -0.55 2.84
CA SER A 281 -18.38 -0.25 2.21
C SER A 281 -18.60 0.42 0.85
N ASN A 282 -18.04 1.60 0.64
CA ASN A 282 -18.23 2.37 -0.59
C ASN A 282 -17.11 3.41 -0.79
N VAL A 283 -16.95 3.83 -2.04
CA VAL A 283 -15.99 4.89 -2.44
C VAL A 283 -16.77 6.15 -2.79
N TYR A 284 -16.27 7.30 -2.35
CA TYR A 284 -16.90 8.60 -2.51
C TYR A 284 -15.93 9.65 -3.03
N LEU A 285 -16.45 10.53 -3.89
CA LEU A 285 -15.74 11.74 -4.31
C LEU A 285 -15.70 12.74 -3.16
N ILE A 286 -14.51 13.24 -2.84
CA ILE A 286 -14.31 14.32 -1.87
C ILE A 286 -14.44 15.70 -2.56
N LYS A 287 -14.94 16.66 -1.80
CA LYS A 287 -15.02 18.07 -2.25
C LYS A 287 -13.84 18.86 -1.64
N GLU A 288 -13.23 19.73 -2.44
CA GLU A 288 -12.04 20.52 -2.06
C GLU A 288 -12.21 21.33 -0.77
N GLN A 289 -13.41 21.85 -0.50
CA GLN A 289 -13.68 22.56 0.75
C GLN A 289 -13.48 21.69 2.00
N TYR A 290 -13.79 20.40 1.93
CA TYR A 290 -13.57 19.48 3.06
C TYR A 290 -12.12 19.02 3.13
N LEU A 291 -11.46 18.89 1.98
CA LEU A 291 -10.02 18.64 1.94
C LEU A 291 -9.24 19.79 2.59
N SER A 292 -9.59 21.05 2.29
CA SER A 292 -8.99 22.23 2.93
C SER A 292 -9.22 22.25 4.45
N LYS A 293 -10.42 21.85 4.93
CA LYS A 293 -10.68 21.69 6.37
C LYS A 293 -9.86 20.57 6.99
N ALA A 294 -9.73 19.43 6.33
CA ALA A 294 -8.90 18.31 6.80
C ALA A 294 -7.42 18.71 6.93
N ILE A 295 -6.91 19.46 5.95
CA ILE A 295 -5.58 20.06 5.97
C ILE A 295 -5.40 20.95 7.21
N SER A 296 -6.31 21.88 7.44
CA SER A 296 -6.23 22.79 8.61
C SER A 296 -6.26 22.02 9.95
N ILE A 297 -7.05 20.96 10.06
CA ILE A 297 -7.08 20.11 11.25
C ILE A 297 -5.76 19.36 11.44
N ALA A 298 -5.20 18.81 10.37
CA ALA A 298 -3.94 18.09 10.41
C ALA A 298 -2.78 19.02 10.79
N ASP A 299 -2.72 20.22 10.20
CA ASP A 299 -1.71 21.25 10.50
C ASP A 299 -1.77 21.68 11.97
N SER A 300 -2.98 21.95 12.50
CA SER A 300 -3.16 22.38 13.89
C SER A 300 -2.72 21.35 14.92
N GLN A 301 -2.58 20.08 14.53
CA GLN A 301 -2.18 18.98 15.40
C GLN A 301 -0.78 18.42 15.05
N GLY A 302 -0.04 19.06 14.15
CA GLY A 302 1.32 18.66 13.78
C GLY A 302 1.41 17.28 13.10
N ILE A 303 0.34 16.86 12.42
CA ILE A 303 0.32 15.61 11.66
C ILE A 303 1.14 15.80 10.39
N ASP A 304 2.03 14.85 10.09
CA ASP A 304 2.79 14.83 8.83
C ASP A 304 1.97 14.10 7.75
N TYR A 305 1.70 14.77 6.64
CA TYR A 305 0.81 14.26 5.58
C TYR A 305 1.10 14.91 4.23
N GLU A 306 0.60 14.29 3.17
CA GLU A 306 0.29 14.96 1.91
C GLU A 306 -1.24 15.03 1.72
N PRO A 307 -1.80 16.00 0.94
CA PRO A 307 -3.24 16.16 0.81
C PRO A 307 -3.96 14.87 0.41
N SER A 308 -3.37 14.07 -0.47
CA SER A 308 -3.89 12.75 -0.85
C SER A 308 -3.91 11.78 0.34
N GLY A 309 -2.92 11.84 1.20
CA GLY A 309 -2.78 10.95 2.36
C GLY A 309 -3.84 11.18 3.45
N ILE A 310 -4.37 12.41 3.56
CA ILE A 310 -5.36 12.78 4.57
C ILE A 310 -6.80 12.86 4.01
N ALA A 311 -7.02 12.41 2.78
CA ALA A 311 -8.32 12.45 2.11
C ALA A 311 -9.44 11.73 2.89
N GLY A 312 -9.10 10.69 3.65
CA GLY A 312 -10.04 10.00 4.53
C GLY A 312 -10.68 10.92 5.57
N LEU A 313 -9.90 11.84 6.17
CA LEU A 313 -10.42 12.86 7.07
C LEU A 313 -11.37 13.84 6.34
N ALA A 314 -11.02 14.22 5.12
CA ALA A 314 -11.89 15.08 4.30
C ALA A 314 -13.26 14.43 4.05
N LEU A 315 -13.26 13.14 3.71
CA LEU A 315 -14.51 12.39 3.52
C LEU A 315 -15.33 12.28 4.81
N MET A 316 -14.70 12.00 5.96
CA MET A 316 -15.37 11.99 7.25
C MET A 316 -16.04 13.32 7.55
N LEU A 317 -15.36 14.44 7.32
CA LEU A 317 -15.92 15.80 7.49
C LEU A 317 -17.09 16.06 6.52
N GLN A 318 -16.99 15.60 5.28
CA GLN A 318 -18.06 15.72 4.29
C GLN A 318 -19.31 14.94 4.68
N MET A 319 -19.13 13.80 5.36
CA MET A 319 -20.23 12.93 5.80
C MET A 319 -20.73 13.25 7.22
N ARG A 320 -20.21 14.31 7.86
CA ARG A 320 -20.40 14.59 9.29
C ARG A 320 -21.86 14.54 9.79
N ASP A 321 -22.80 14.97 8.97
CA ASP A 321 -24.22 15.02 9.35
C ASP A 321 -24.91 13.65 9.26
N LYS A 322 -24.29 12.68 8.60
CA LYS A 322 -24.75 11.31 8.44
C LYS A 322 -24.05 10.34 9.40
N LEU A 323 -23.05 10.79 10.15
CA LEU A 323 -22.23 9.95 11.02
C LEU A 323 -22.61 10.15 12.50
N PRO A 324 -22.75 9.04 13.27
CA PRO A 324 -22.94 9.10 14.71
C PRO A 324 -21.71 9.71 15.39
N LYS A 325 -21.90 10.66 16.29
CA LYS A 325 -20.81 11.44 16.90
C LYS A 325 -20.01 10.70 17.98
N ASN A 326 -20.59 9.65 18.55
CA ASN A 326 -20.00 8.85 19.64
C ASN A 326 -19.36 7.53 19.19
N LYS A 327 -19.40 7.24 17.91
CA LYS A 327 -18.80 6.04 17.33
C LYS A 327 -17.31 6.21 17.07
N LYS A 328 -16.57 5.09 17.07
CA LYS A 328 -15.11 5.08 16.81
C LYS A 328 -14.85 5.25 15.32
N MET A 329 -14.26 6.38 14.95
CA MET A 329 -13.80 6.68 13.59
C MET A 329 -12.31 6.40 13.49
N LEU A 330 -11.88 5.71 12.46
CA LEU A 330 -10.47 5.51 12.14
C LEU A 330 -10.17 6.12 10.76
N ILE A 331 -9.18 6.99 10.71
CA ILE A 331 -8.69 7.63 9.49
C ILE A 331 -7.35 6.98 9.13
N ALA A 332 -7.19 6.50 7.91
CA ALA A 332 -5.87 6.14 7.41
C ALA A 332 -5.18 7.38 6.84
N ASN A 333 -4.09 7.83 7.48
CA ASN A 333 -3.15 8.77 6.89
C ASN A 333 -2.07 7.98 6.14
N THR A 334 -2.06 8.03 4.82
CA THR A 334 -1.10 7.28 4.01
C THR A 334 0.28 7.95 3.92
N GLY A 335 0.44 9.10 4.57
CA GLY A 335 1.71 9.78 4.78
C GLY A 335 2.12 10.71 3.65
N LYS A 336 3.41 11.06 3.63
CA LYS A 336 4.05 11.96 2.66
C LYS A 336 5.42 11.40 2.27
N THR A 337 5.64 11.21 0.98
CA THR A 337 6.93 10.66 0.49
C THR A 337 8.09 11.58 0.81
N LYS A 338 9.10 11.03 1.47
CA LYS A 338 10.39 11.69 1.73
C LYS A 338 11.35 11.35 0.58
N TYR A 339 11.36 12.19 -0.44
CA TYR A 339 12.28 12.02 -1.56
C TYR A 339 13.72 12.31 -1.11
N PRO A 340 14.70 11.44 -1.44
CA PRO A 340 16.12 11.70 -1.16
C PRO A 340 16.60 12.96 -1.91
N LYS A 341 17.18 13.91 -1.15
CA LYS A 341 17.75 15.16 -1.70
C LYS A 341 19.08 14.91 -2.40
#